data_66f2eb5fc7e4fff6270b58ea2d997ae8
#
_entry.id   66f2eb5fc7e4fff6270b58ea2d997ae8
#
_cell.length_a   1.000
_cell.length_b   1.000
_cell.length_c   1.000
_cell.angle_alpha   90.00
_cell.angle_beta   90.00
_cell.angle_gamma   90.00
#
_symmetry.space_group_name_H-M   'P 1'
#
loop_
_entity.id
_entity.type
_entity.pdbx_description
1 polymer ?
#
loop_
_entity_poly.entity_id
_entity_poly.type
_entity_poly.pdbx_seq_one_letter_code
_entity_poly.pdbx_strand_id
1 'polypeptide(L)'
;MRVGTRGELPREVKVLAVIAFVVALGFGIVAPAIPLFARSFGVGTTAIGLAVSAFAFFRFVSAFSGGTLVERFGERLVLTSGLVIVAVTTGAAGLAGSFPLFLGLRAAGGVGSAMFTVAALSLLLRVAPPSHRGRAAATWQGGFILGGIAGPAAGGLLAELSPRLPFFLYAGFLLVAGGVGVLLLRSAEPDPAAPEPADVASPDLDAGPMPLGTALRSRVYLAALVANFGVGWVLFGVRNSLVPLYVTEELGRTVAWAGAGLLAGSVAQALGLLRSGRLVDGWGRRPSLVLGATLGTAAMAILVLPPVIWAFLLSMAVFGLAASLLASAPAALVGDMSAGRGGRVVAVFQMSADLGAIAGPLVAGWLTDVVSFQLAFGVSTAVLAAGLVGALVMPREAPRPVPAGTTAA
;
A
#
# COMPACT_ATOMS: atom_id res chain seq x y z
N MET A 1 27.15 -15.40 20.86
CA MET A 1 25.99 -15.61 19.99
C MET A 1 24.88 -16.26 20.82
N ARG A 2 23.86 -15.50 21.24
CA ARG A 2 22.74 -16.07 22.02
C ARG A 2 21.81 -16.76 21.04
N VAL A 3 21.80 -18.08 21.04
CA VAL A 3 20.80 -18.89 20.32
C VAL A 3 19.45 -18.57 20.96
N GLY A 4 18.64 -17.77 20.27
CA GLY A 4 17.28 -17.48 20.68
C GLY A 4 16.47 -18.76 20.75
N THR A 5 15.58 -18.85 21.72
CA THR A 5 14.65 -19.95 21.93
C THR A 5 13.92 -20.30 20.64
N ARG A 6 13.81 -21.58 20.31
CA ARG A 6 13.12 -22.11 19.10
C ARG A 6 11.73 -21.45 18.98
N GLY A 7 11.60 -20.51 18.04
CA GLY A 7 10.30 -19.88 17.68
C GLY A 7 10.23 -18.35 17.81
N GLU A 8 11.22 -17.65 18.37
CA GLU A 8 11.22 -16.17 18.45
C GLU A 8 11.77 -15.51 17.18
N LEU A 9 11.09 -14.46 16.72
CA LEU A 9 11.58 -13.64 15.63
C LEU A 9 12.79 -12.80 16.06
N PRO A 10 13.80 -12.61 15.18
CA PRO A 10 14.94 -11.75 15.46
C PRO A 10 14.51 -10.34 15.93
N ARG A 11 15.35 -9.73 16.78
CA ARG A 11 15.09 -8.38 17.32
C ARG A 11 14.92 -7.37 16.19
N GLU A 12 15.70 -7.49 15.13
CA GLU A 12 15.67 -6.63 13.96
C GLU A 12 14.30 -6.63 13.27
N VAL A 13 13.62 -7.77 13.21
CA VAL A 13 12.25 -7.87 12.66
C VAL A 13 11.26 -7.08 13.50
N LYS A 14 11.38 -7.16 14.83
CA LYS A 14 10.53 -6.38 15.76
C LYS A 14 10.79 -4.87 15.61
N VAL A 15 12.06 -4.47 15.48
CA VAL A 15 12.45 -3.07 15.23
C VAL A 15 11.90 -2.56 13.89
N LEU A 16 12.02 -3.35 12.82
CA LEU A 16 11.45 -3.00 11.51
C LEU A 16 9.93 -2.86 11.57
N ALA A 17 9.23 -3.70 12.34
CA ALA A 17 7.79 -3.58 12.52
C ALA A 17 7.39 -2.29 13.27
N VAL A 18 8.17 -1.88 14.28
CA VAL A 18 7.97 -0.58 14.96
C VAL A 18 8.23 0.59 14.02
N ILE A 19 9.30 0.54 13.23
CA ILE A 19 9.58 1.56 12.21
C ILE A 19 8.42 1.63 11.21
N ALA A 20 7.93 0.49 10.72
CA ALA A 20 6.80 0.42 9.79
C ALA A 20 5.52 1.03 10.39
N PHE A 21 5.25 0.75 11.68
CA PHE A 21 4.13 1.35 12.40
C PHE A 21 4.24 2.88 12.48
N VAL A 22 5.40 3.40 12.88
CA VAL A 22 5.64 4.85 13.01
C VAL A 22 5.54 5.56 11.65
N VAL A 23 6.12 4.97 10.60
CA VAL A 23 6.03 5.48 9.22
C VAL A 23 4.58 5.51 8.72
N ALA A 24 3.83 4.43 8.93
CA ALA A 24 2.45 4.33 8.49
C ALA A 24 1.50 5.25 9.28
N LEU A 25 1.71 5.37 10.58
CA LEU A 25 0.98 6.31 11.44
C LEU A 25 1.17 7.75 10.95
N GLY A 26 2.42 8.15 10.74
CA GLY A 26 2.73 9.49 10.27
C GLY A 26 2.24 9.76 8.86
N PHE A 27 2.35 8.78 7.95
CA PHE A 27 1.76 8.89 6.60
C PHE A 27 0.24 9.05 6.68
N GLY A 28 -0.44 8.27 7.51
CA GLY A 28 -1.88 8.40 7.73
C GLY A 28 -2.27 9.79 8.27
N ILE A 29 -1.44 10.38 9.13
CA ILE A 29 -1.65 11.74 9.65
C ILE A 29 -1.52 12.78 8.55
N VAL A 30 -0.52 12.69 7.67
CA VAL A 30 -0.30 13.69 6.63
C VAL A 30 -1.21 13.52 5.43
N ALA A 31 -1.72 12.32 5.16
CA ALA A 31 -2.50 12.01 3.97
C ALA A 31 -3.71 12.95 3.74
N PRO A 32 -4.60 13.21 4.71
CA PRO A 32 -5.72 14.13 4.50
C PRO A 32 -5.28 15.60 4.38
N ALA A 33 -4.12 15.98 4.89
CA ALA A 33 -3.61 17.35 4.82
C ALA A 33 -2.99 17.70 3.45
N ILE A 34 -2.47 16.72 2.72
CA ILE A 34 -1.80 16.95 1.42
C ILE A 34 -2.69 17.68 0.43
N PRO A 35 -3.92 17.23 0.09
CA PRO A 35 -4.77 17.91 -0.87
C PRO A 35 -5.22 19.27 -0.37
N LEU A 36 -5.50 19.42 0.92
CA LEU A 36 -5.95 20.69 1.50
C LEU A 36 -4.85 21.74 1.51
N PHE A 37 -3.62 21.33 1.87
CA PHE A 37 -2.48 22.24 1.82
C PHE A 37 -2.13 22.63 0.37
N ALA A 38 -2.19 21.68 -0.57
CA ALA A 38 -2.01 21.98 -1.98
C ALA A 38 -3.09 22.97 -2.50
N ARG A 39 -4.35 22.82 -2.06
CA ARG A 39 -5.46 23.72 -2.40
C ARG A 39 -5.20 25.16 -1.92
N SER A 40 -4.49 25.36 -0.83
CA SER A 40 -4.15 26.69 -0.30
C SER A 40 -3.25 27.52 -1.24
N PHE A 41 -2.61 26.91 -2.23
CA PHE A 41 -1.87 27.61 -3.30
C PHE A 41 -2.77 28.09 -4.44
N GLY A 42 -4.09 27.91 -4.37
CA GLY A 42 -5.04 28.33 -5.41
C GLY A 42 -5.04 27.42 -6.66
N VAL A 43 -4.48 26.21 -6.58
CA VAL A 43 -4.39 25.27 -7.71
C VAL A 43 -5.65 24.40 -7.81
N GLY A 44 -5.92 23.90 -9.02
CA GLY A 44 -7.01 22.96 -9.30
C GLY A 44 -6.75 21.54 -8.76
N THR A 45 -7.78 20.70 -8.80
CA THR A 45 -7.73 19.31 -8.31
C THR A 45 -6.77 18.45 -9.14
N THR A 46 -6.58 18.75 -10.42
CA THR A 46 -5.56 18.13 -11.29
C THR A 46 -4.15 18.31 -10.71
N ALA A 47 -3.79 19.53 -10.33
CA ALA A 47 -2.49 19.81 -9.75
C ALA A 47 -2.32 19.14 -8.38
N ILE A 48 -3.38 19.05 -7.59
CA ILE A 48 -3.39 18.29 -6.33
C ILE A 48 -3.14 16.82 -6.61
N GLY A 49 -3.82 16.24 -7.59
CA GLY A 49 -3.59 14.87 -8.07
C GLY A 49 -2.13 14.67 -8.50
N LEU A 50 -1.54 15.64 -9.21
CA LEU A 50 -0.14 15.62 -9.60
C LEU A 50 0.81 15.55 -8.39
N ALA A 51 0.53 16.27 -7.31
CA ALA A 51 1.35 16.23 -6.10
C ALA A 51 1.33 14.85 -5.40
N VAL A 52 0.19 14.14 -5.46
CA VAL A 52 0.08 12.74 -4.96
C VAL A 52 0.79 11.78 -5.90
N SER A 53 0.53 11.92 -7.20
CA SER A 53 1.12 11.05 -8.25
C SER A 53 2.63 11.23 -8.38
N ALA A 54 3.18 12.43 -8.21
CA ALA A 54 4.61 12.67 -8.26
C ALA A 54 5.36 11.87 -7.19
N PHE A 55 4.85 11.85 -5.96
CA PHE A 55 5.44 11.02 -4.90
C PHE A 55 5.44 9.54 -5.29
N ALA A 56 4.31 9.01 -5.79
CA ALA A 56 4.18 7.62 -6.22
C ALA A 56 5.08 7.30 -7.42
N PHE A 57 5.16 8.20 -8.40
CA PHE A 57 5.99 8.05 -9.58
C PHE A 57 7.48 8.00 -9.25
N PHE A 58 7.98 8.96 -8.46
CA PHE A 58 9.39 8.97 -8.08
C PHE A 58 9.74 7.80 -7.16
N ARG A 59 8.82 7.36 -6.30
CA ARG A 59 8.98 6.12 -5.54
C ARG A 59 9.09 4.91 -6.47
N PHE A 60 8.22 4.81 -7.45
CA PHE A 60 8.21 3.74 -8.43
C PHE A 60 9.53 3.67 -9.22
N VAL A 61 9.96 4.79 -9.81
CA VAL A 61 11.19 4.85 -10.62
C VAL A 61 12.42 4.57 -9.76
N SER A 62 12.49 5.14 -8.55
CA SER A 62 13.66 4.98 -7.68
C SER A 62 13.78 3.58 -7.07
N ALA A 63 12.68 2.80 -7.02
CA ALA A 63 12.74 1.42 -6.54
C ALA A 63 13.65 0.54 -7.39
N PHE A 64 13.81 0.81 -8.69
CA PHE A 64 14.72 0.06 -9.58
C PHE A 64 16.18 0.20 -9.18
N SER A 65 16.61 1.35 -8.67
CA SER A 65 17.98 1.59 -8.21
C SER A 65 18.19 1.22 -6.73
N GLY A 66 17.12 0.94 -6.01
CA GLY A 66 17.15 0.66 -4.56
C GLY A 66 18.01 -0.56 -4.22
N GLY A 67 17.94 -1.62 -5.01
CA GLY A 67 18.76 -2.83 -4.83
C GLY A 67 20.24 -2.53 -4.93
N THR A 68 20.68 -1.84 -5.99
CA THR A 68 22.09 -1.45 -6.20
C THR A 68 22.61 -0.53 -5.09
N LEU A 69 21.76 0.36 -4.57
CA LEU A 69 22.12 1.20 -3.43
C LEU A 69 22.35 0.36 -2.17
N VAL A 70 21.48 -0.63 -1.92
CA VAL A 70 21.61 -1.54 -0.77
C VAL A 70 22.87 -2.39 -0.88
N GLU A 71 23.17 -2.94 -2.06
CA GLU A 71 24.40 -3.71 -2.30
C GLU A 71 25.68 -2.88 -2.07
N ARG A 72 25.65 -1.60 -2.47
CA ARG A 72 26.82 -0.72 -2.37
C ARG A 72 27.03 -0.12 -0.98
N PHE A 73 25.96 0.25 -0.29
CA PHE A 73 26.01 1.04 0.94
C PHE A 73 25.45 0.29 2.17
N GLY A 74 24.88 -0.89 1.98
CA GLY A 74 24.25 -1.69 3.03
C GLY A 74 22.84 -1.20 3.40
N GLU A 75 22.02 -2.11 3.91
CA GLU A 75 20.60 -1.86 4.17
C GLU A 75 20.36 -0.79 5.23
N ARG A 76 21.18 -0.78 6.30
CA ARG A 76 21.01 0.18 7.41
C ARG A 76 21.17 1.62 6.94
N LEU A 77 22.23 1.90 6.17
CA LEU A 77 22.51 3.27 5.69
C LEU A 77 21.43 3.70 4.69
N VAL A 78 21.05 2.84 3.74
CA VAL A 78 20.03 3.15 2.73
C VAL A 78 18.66 3.34 3.38
N LEU A 79 18.30 2.52 4.38
CA LEU A 79 17.05 2.64 5.13
C LEU A 79 16.98 3.98 5.87
N THR A 80 18.01 4.28 6.64
CA THR A 80 18.02 5.49 7.49
C THR A 80 18.13 6.76 6.67
N SER A 81 18.96 6.80 5.62
CA SER A 81 19.03 7.95 4.71
C SER A 81 17.70 8.15 3.96
N GLY A 82 17.04 7.07 3.54
CA GLY A 82 15.70 7.14 2.97
C GLY A 82 14.68 7.79 3.92
N LEU A 83 14.65 7.38 5.18
CA LEU A 83 13.78 8.00 6.19
C LEU A 83 14.11 9.48 6.43
N VAL A 84 15.40 9.85 6.47
CA VAL A 84 15.84 11.25 6.63
C VAL A 84 15.42 12.09 5.42
N ILE A 85 15.59 11.57 4.20
CA ILE A 85 15.14 12.27 2.98
C ILE A 85 13.63 12.53 3.05
N VAL A 86 12.81 11.52 3.38
CA VAL A 86 11.37 11.71 3.52
C VAL A 86 11.05 12.71 4.63
N ALA A 87 11.74 12.66 5.77
CA ALA A 87 11.52 13.57 6.88
C ALA A 87 11.80 15.03 6.49
N VAL A 88 12.97 15.27 5.91
CA VAL A 88 13.40 16.62 5.50
C VAL A 88 12.48 17.17 4.42
N THR A 89 12.21 16.39 3.38
CA THR A 89 11.36 16.82 2.28
C THR A 89 9.91 17.02 2.70
N THR A 90 9.38 16.19 3.62
CA THR A 90 8.03 16.37 4.17
C THR A 90 7.95 17.59 5.08
N GLY A 91 8.90 17.79 5.98
CA GLY A 91 8.95 18.97 6.84
C GLY A 91 9.10 20.25 6.02
N ALA A 92 9.99 20.27 5.03
CA ALA A 92 10.15 21.39 4.10
C ALA A 92 8.88 21.62 3.26
N ALA A 93 8.15 20.57 2.87
CA ALA A 93 6.88 20.70 2.15
C ALA A 93 5.84 21.46 2.98
N GLY A 94 5.80 21.28 4.31
CA GLY A 94 4.95 22.07 5.22
C GLY A 94 5.32 23.55 5.28
N LEU A 95 6.55 23.92 4.89
CA LEU A 95 7.03 25.31 4.79
C LEU A 95 6.94 25.89 3.39
N ALA A 96 6.52 25.10 2.39
CA ALA A 96 6.50 25.55 0.99
C ALA A 96 5.64 26.81 0.83
N GLY A 97 6.21 27.82 0.17
CA GLY A 97 5.51 29.08 -0.16
C GLY A 97 4.90 29.06 -1.56
N SER A 98 5.12 28.00 -2.35
CA SER A 98 4.56 27.88 -3.70
C SER A 98 4.29 26.42 -4.06
N PHE A 99 3.33 26.21 -4.97
CA PHE A 99 2.99 24.86 -5.42
C PHE A 99 4.14 24.13 -6.12
N PRO A 100 4.95 24.76 -7.03
CA PRO A 100 6.10 24.08 -7.63
C PRO A 100 7.12 23.55 -6.61
N LEU A 101 7.41 24.33 -5.57
CA LEU A 101 8.31 23.90 -4.49
C LEU A 101 7.70 22.72 -3.72
N PHE A 102 6.41 22.81 -3.37
CA PHE A 102 5.69 21.71 -2.73
C PHE A 102 5.74 20.43 -3.57
N LEU A 103 5.46 20.54 -4.88
CA LEU A 103 5.50 19.42 -5.82
C LEU A 103 6.89 18.77 -5.90
N GLY A 104 7.96 19.59 -6.03
CA GLY A 104 9.34 19.09 -6.07
C GLY A 104 9.75 18.37 -4.79
N LEU A 105 9.35 18.90 -3.61
CA LEU A 105 9.61 18.25 -2.32
C LEU A 105 8.84 16.94 -2.18
N ARG A 106 7.59 16.88 -2.66
CA ARG A 106 6.82 15.63 -2.73
C ARG A 106 7.50 14.59 -3.61
N ALA A 107 7.99 14.99 -4.80
CA ALA A 107 8.74 14.11 -5.70
C ALA A 107 10.02 13.55 -5.05
N ALA A 108 10.81 14.42 -4.42
CA ALA A 108 12.03 14.02 -3.70
C ALA A 108 11.73 13.08 -2.52
N GLY A 109 10.62 13.29 -1.80
CA GLY A 109 10.16 12.38 -0.76
C GLY A 109 9.85 10.98 -1.28
N GLY A 110 9.36 10.85 -2.52
CA GLY A 110 9.15 9.57 -3.18
C GLY A 110 10.43 8.75 -3.31
N VAL A 111 11.54 9.39 -3.66
CA VAL A 111 12.88 8.73 -3.74
C VAL A 111 13.27 8.14 -2.37
N GLY A 112 13.21 8.94 -1.31
CA GLY A 112 13.53 8.48 0.05
C GLY A 112 12.62 7.32 0.51
N SER A 113 11.33 7.37 0.14
CA SER A 113 10.37 6.30 0.45
C SER A 113 10.72 4.98 -0.26
N ALA A 114 11.20 5.01 -1.51
CA ALA A 114 11.69 3.83 -2.21
C ALA A 114 12.91 3.24 -1.51
N MET A 115 13.90 4.07 -1.19
CA MET A 115 15.12 3.66 -0.48
C MET A 115 14.77 2.96 0.84
N PHE A 116 13.91 3.57 1.66
CA PHE A 116 13.43 2.96 2.91
C PHE A 116 12.80 1.59 2.67
N THR A 117 11.83 1.50 1.74
CA THR A 117 11.04 0.28 1.54
C THR A 117 11.90 -0.88 1.04
N VAL A 118 12.78 -0.61 0.03
CA VAL A 118 13.67 -1.64 -0.52
C VAL A 118 14.66 -2.12 0.52
N ALA A 119 15.30 -1.19 1.25
CA ALA A 119 16.29 -1.55 2.27
C ALA A 119 15.66 -2.28 3.46
N ALA A 120 14.45 -1.87 3.89
CA ALA A 120 13.73 -2.55 4.98
C ALA A 120 13.35 -3.99 4.60
N LEU A 121 12.87 -4.21 3.38
CA LEU A 121 12.51 -5.54 2.89
C LEU A 121 13.77 -6.43 2.72
N SER A 122 14.84 -5.90 2.17
CA SER A 122 16.13 -6.61 2.03
C SER A 122 16.68 -7.04 3.39
N LEU A 123 16.69 -6.13 4.37
CA LEU A 123 17.14 -6.44 5.72
C LEU A 123 16.24 -7.50 6.38
N LEU A 124 14.93 -7.37 6.24
CA LEU A 124 13.96 -8.31 6.81
C LEU A 124 14.19 -9.74 6.27
N LEU A 125 14.35 -9.87 4.95
CA LEU A 125 14.56 -11.18 4.30
C LEU A 125 15.93 -11.78 4.66
N ARG A 126 16.95 -10.94 4.91
CA ARG A 126 18.28 -11.37 5.31
C ARG A 126 18.33 -11.86 6.76
N VAL A 127 17.70 -11.13 7.70
CA VAL A 127 17.75 -11.48 9.12
C VAL A 127 16.77 -12.57 9.53
N ALA A 128 15.69 -12.76 8.77
CA ALA A 128 14.68 -13.76 9.07
C ALA A 128 15.13 -15.16 8.59
N PRO A 129 15.14 -16.18 9.48
CA PRO A 129 15.40 -17.56 9.08
C PRO A 129 14.45 -17.99 7.97
N PRO A 130 14.87 -18.81 6.98
CA PRO A 130 14.02 -19.23 5.86
C PRO A 130 12.64 -19.76 6.28
N SER A 131 12.59 -20.57 7.36
CA SER A 131 11.35 -21.12 7.93
C SER A 131 10.42 -20.07 8.59
N HIS A 132 10.90 -18.85 8.83
CA HIS A 132 10.14 -17.77 9.53
C HIS A 132 9.96 -16.52 8.69
N ARG A 133 10.41 -16.49 7.41
CA ARG A 133 10.30 -15.30 6.53
C ARG A 133 8.86 -14.82 6.36
N GLY A 134 7.91 -15.74 6.18
CA GLY A 134 6.49 -15.39 6.09
C GLY A 134 5.97 -14.70 7.37
N ARG A 135 6.36 -15.19 8.53
CA ARG A 135 5.98 -14.63 9.83
C ARG A 135 6.65 -13.27 10.08
N ALA A 136 7.90 -13.10 9.64
CA ALA A 136 8.60 -11.82 9.70
C ALA A 136 7.92 -10.77 8.80
N ALA A 137 7.60 -11.14 7.55
CA ALA A 137 6.88 -10.27 6.63
C ALA A 137 5.49 -9.91 7.16
N ALA A 138 4.74 -10.85 7.74
CA ALA A 138 3.45 -10.58 8.37
C ALA A 138 3.56 -9.64 9.57
N THR A 139 4.61 -9.76 10.38
CA THR A 139 4.87 -8.86 11.52
C THR A 139 5.17 -7.44 11.05
N TRP A 140 6.01 -7.29 10.03
CA TRP A 140 6.33 -6.00 9.41
C TRP A 140 5.09 -5.35 8.76
N GLN A 141 4.32 -6.12 8.01
CA GLN A 141 3.07 -5.65 7.40
C GLN A 141 2.02 -5.27 8.45
N GLY A 142 1.97 -6.03 9.56
CA GLY A 142 1.12 -5.70 10.72
C GLY A 142 1.41 -4.32 11.30
N GLY A 143 2.69 -3.93 11.34
CA GLY A 143 3.10 -2.58 11.73
C GLY A 143 2.47 -1.52 10.82
N PHE A 144 2.54 -1.68 9.50
CA PHE A 144 1.91 -0.76 8.55
C PHE A 144 0.39 -0.68 8.72
N ILE A 145 -0.28 -1.81 8.91
CA ILE A 145 -1.74 -1.85 9.10
C ILE A 145 -2.15 -1.10 10.35
N LEU A 146 -1.51 -1.39 11.48
CA LEU A 146 -1.81 -0.74 12.76
C LEU A 146 -1.57 0.77 12.72
N GLY A 147 -0.45 1.21 12.12
CA GLY A 147 -0.17 2.64 11.94
C GLY A 147 -1.17 3.32 11.01
N GLY A 148 -1.55 2.65 9.91
CA GLY A 148 -2.51 3.16 8.93
C GLY A 148 -3.94 3.30 9.47
N ILE A 149 -4.31 2.59 10.55
CA ILE A 149 -5.64 2.71 11.16
C ILE A 149 -5.76 4.02 11.96
N ALA A 150 -4.79 4.31 12.82
CA ALA A 150 -4.88 5.44 13.75
C ALA A 150 -4.55 6.79 13.07
N GLY A 151 -3.68 6.77 12.07
CA GLY A 151 -3.16 7.97 11.41
C GLY A 151 -4.24 8.92 10.85
N PRO A 152 -5.15 8.45 9.98
CA PRO A 152 -6.09 9.34 9.29
C PRO A 152 -7.04 10.12 10.20
N ALA A 153 -7.49 9.53 11.30
CA ALA A 153 -8.35 10.22 12.28
C ALA A 153 -7.61 11.36 12.97
N ALA A 154 -6.40 11.08 13.46
CA ALA A 154 -5.54 12.10 14.04
C ALA A 154 -5.19 13.19 13.01
N GLY A 155 -4.91 12.77 11.77
CA GLY A 155 -4.58 13.67 10.66
C GLY A 155 -5.71 14.64 10.32
N GLY A 156 -6.96 14.16 10.28
CA GLY A 156 -8.14 15.01 10.04
C GLY A 156 -8.29 16.09 11.10
N LEU A 157 -8.19 15.72 12.40
CA LEU A 157 -8.27 16.66 13.52
C LEU A 157 -7.11 17.67 13.53
N LEU A 158 -5.90 17.21 13.27
CA LEU A 158 -4.72 18.08 13.23
C LEU A 158 -4.75 19.06 12.04
N ALA A 159 -5.30 18.62 10.89
CA ALA A 159 -5.45 19.47 9.72
C ALA A 159 -6.49 20.58 9.91
N GLU A 160 -7.48 20.39 10.81
CA GLU A 160 -8.40 21.47 11.21
C GLU A 160 -7.69 22.58 11.99
N LEU A 161 -6.72 22.20 12.85
CA LEU A 161 -5.93 23.18 13.59
C LEU A 161 -4.98 23.96 12.66
N SER A 162 -4.28 23.25 11.78
CA SER A 162 -3.43 23.80 10.74
C SER A 162 -3.13 22.76 9.67
N PRO A 163 -3.34 23.03 8.37
CA PRO A 163 -2.96 22.13 7.29
C PRO A 163 -1.45 21.80 7.24
N ARG A 164 -0.60 22.59 7.89
CA ARG A 164 0.86 22.42 7.96
C ARG A 164 1.30 21.47 9.06
N LEU A 165 0.55 21.44 10.18
CA LEU A 165 0.93 20.66 11.37
C LEU A 165 1.16 19.16 11.10
N PRO A 166 0.33 18.46 10.30
CA PRO A 166 0.55 17.07 9.94
C PRO A 166 1.91 16.79 9.27
N PHE A 167 2.43 17.73 8.46
CA PHE A 167 3.73 17.58 7.80
C PHE A 167 4.89 17.58 8.79
N PHE A 168 4.86 18.47 9.79
CA PHE A 168 5.90 18.53 10.82
C PHE A 168 5.87 17.32 11.75
N LEU A 169 4.67 16.88 12.14
CA LEU A 169 4.53 15.68 12.97
C LEU A 169 5.02 14.44 12.23
N TYR A 170 4.67 14.30 10.96
CA TYR A 170 5.18 13.18 10.16
C TYR A 170 6.69 13.24 10.00
N ALA A 171 7.26 14.41 9.72
CA ALA A 171 8.71 14.59 9.67
C ALA A 171 9.37 14.18 10.99
N GLY A 172 8.82 14.58 12.13
CA GLY A 172 9.28 14.18 13.46
C GLY A 172 9.24 12.66 13.67
N PHE A 173 8.14 12.02 13.31
CA PHE A 173 8.01 10.56 13.39
C PHE A 173 9.03 9.82 12.51
N LEU A 174 9.31 10.34 11.32
CA LEU A 174 10.31 9.76 10.43
C LEU A 174 11.73 9.91 11.00
N LEU A 175 12.05 11.05 11.62
CA LEU A 175 13.33 11.25 12.31
C LEU A 175 13.49 10.29 13.50
N VAL A 176 12.43 10.10 14.30
CA VAL A 176 12.41 9.11 15.36
C VAL A 176 12.61 7.69 14.81
N ALA A 177 11.88 7.33 13.75
CA ALA A 177 12.04 6.03 13.08
C ALA A 177 13.46 5.84 12.54
N GLY A 178 14.05 6.88 11.93
CA GLY A 178 15.43 6.89 11.47
C GLY A 178 16.44 6.72 12.62
N GLY A 179 16.25 7.44 13.73
CA GLY A 179 17.04 7.30 14.94
C GLY A 179 16.97 5.89 15.53
N VAL A 180 15.77 5.30 15.62
CA VAL A 180 15.58 3.90 16.02
C VAL A 180 16.34 2.97 15.08
N GLY A 181 16.29 3.22 13.76
CA GLY A 181 17.06 2.46 12.77
C GLY A 181 18.58 2.55 13.01
N VAL A 182 19.10 3.75 13.24
CA VAL A 182 20.53 3.96 13.55
C VAL A 182 20.94 3.28 14.83
N LEU A 183 20.16 3.37 15.88
CA LEU A 183 20.55 2.90 17.22
C LEU A 183 20.35 1.40 17.42
N LEU A 184 19.28 0.84 16.84
CA LEU A 184 18.84 -0.53 17.14
C LEU A 184 19.10 -1.54 16.03
N LEU A 185 19.25 -1.12 14.76
CA LEU A 185 19.63 -2.00 13.69
C LEU A 185 21.16 -2.09 13.64
N ARG A 186 21.68 -3.28 13.89
CA ARG A 186 23.13 -3.54 13.72
C ARG A 186 23.46 -3.59 12.23
N SER A 187 24.57 -2.98 11.82
CA SER A 187 25.21 -3.33 10.55
C SER A 187 25.64 -4.78 10.68
N ALA A 188 24.95 -5.69 10.02
CA ALA A 188 25.48 -7.02 9.89
C ALA A 188 26.69 -6.88 8.94
N GLU A 189 27.89 -7.16 9.42
CA GLU A 189 29.00 -7.44 8.53
C GLU A 189 28.54 -8.56 7.58
N PRO A 190 28.87 -8.48 6.28
CA PRO A 190 28.64 -9.59 5.37
C PRO A 190 29.31 -10.82 6.01
N ASP A 191 28.50 -11.83 6.37
CA ASP A 191 29.07 -13.11 6.78
C ASP A 191 29.70 -13.72 5.52
N PRO A 192 31.04 -13.80 5.42
CA PRO A 192 31.70 -14.38 4.26
C PRO A 192 31.35 -15.87 4.06
N ALA A 193 30.74 -16.49 5.09
CA ALA A 193 30.26 -17.86 5.09
C ALA A 193 28.75 -17.95 4.92
N ALA A 194 28.03 -16.82 4.76
CA ALA A 194 26.64 -16.90 4.36
C ALA A 194 26.59 -17.56 2.97
N PRO A 195 25.93 -18.72 2.82
CA PRO A 195 25.75 -19.28 1.49
C PRO A 195 25.14 -18.15 0.63
N GLU A 196 25.69 -17.92 -0.57
CA GLU A 196 24.98 -17.20 -1.62
C GLU A 196 23.53 -17.64 -1.55
N PRO A 197 22.53 -16.75 -1.85
CA PRO A 197 21.13 -17.14 -1.81
C PRO A 197 21.02 -18.41 -2.66
N ALA A 198 21.29 -19.54 -2.02
CA ALA A 198 21.17 -20.82 -2.66
C ALA A 198 19.76 -20.82 -3.19
N ASP A 199 19.60 -21.03 -4.49
CA ASP A 199 18.37 -21.52 -5.04
C ASP A 199 17.80 -22.51 -4.03
N VAL A 200 16.81 -22.08 -3.26
CA VAL A 200 16.13 -22.98 -2.33
C VAL A 200 15.37 -23.93 -3.24
N ALA A 201 16.07 -24.94 -3.69
CA ALA A 201 15.49 -26.10 -4.32
C ALA A 201 14.54 -26.70 -3.29
N SER A 202 13.27 -26.35 -3.36
CA SER A 202 12.22 -27.15 -2.77
C SER A 202 12.26 -28.49 -3.51
N PRO A 203 12.35 -29.64 -2.81
CA PRO A 203 12.22 -30.92 -3.47
C PRO A 203 10.84 -30.96 -4.12
N ASP A 204 10.74 -31.41 -5.35
CA ASP A 204 9.53 -31.66 -6.14
C ASP A 204 8.79 -30.51 -6.85
N LEU A 205 9.51 -29.60 -7.50
CA LEU A 205 8.88 -28.78 -8.53
C LEU A 205 9.74 -28.75 -9.81
N ASP A 206 9.54 -29.71 -10.67
CA ASP A 206 10.10 -29.78 -12.03
C ASP A 206 9.61 -28.69 -12.99
N ALA A 207 8.75 -27.79 -12.53
CA ALA A 207 8.32 -26.62 -13.28
C ALA A 207 9.16 -25.41 -12.88
N GLY A 208 10.07 -24.98 -13.73
CA GLY A 208 10.78 -23.70 -13.62
C GLY A 208 9.83 -22.50 -13.44
N PRO A 209 10.33 -21.31 -13.05
CA PRO A 209 9.49 -20.14 -12.87
C PRO A 209 8.69 -19.84 -14.15
N MET A 210 7.38 -19.60 -14.00
CA MET A 210 6.51 -19.29 -15.15
C MET A 210 7.07 -18.09 -15.93
N PRO A 211 7.33 -18.23 -17.24
CA PRO A 211 7.76 -17.09 -18.06
C PRO A 211 6.71 -15.98 -18.07
N LEU A 212 7.13 -14.71 -17.94
CA LEU A 212 6.21 -13.57 -17.94
C LEU A 212 5.30 -13.55 -19.17
N GLY A 213 5.81 -13.94 -20.36
CA GLY A 213 5.02 -14.01 -21.57
C GLY A 213 3.86 -15.02 -21.48
N THR A 214 4.06 -16.13 -20.76
CA THR A 214 3.02 -17.13 -20.51
C THR A 214 2.00 -16.59 -19.49
N ALA A 215 2.48 -15.95 -18.42
CA ALA A 215 1.62 -15.33 -17.41
C ALA A 215 0.70 -14.26 -18.03
N LEU A 216 1.23 -13.38 -18.89
CA LEU A 216 0.47 -12.33 -19.57
C LEU A 216 -0.60 -12.86 -20.56
N ARG A 217 -0.53 -14.13 -20.95
CA ARG A 217 -1.58 -14.81 -21.74
C ARG A 217 -2.66 -15.46 -20.86
N SER A 218 -2.43 -15.56 -19.57
CA SER A 218 -3.36 -16.15 -18.61
C SER A 218 -4.46 -15.16 -18.23
N ARG A 219 -5.72 -15.53 -18.42
CA ARG A 219 -6.88 -14.73 -17.94
C ARG A 219 -6.86 -14.52 -16.44
N VAL A 220 -6.33 -15.48 -15.68
CA VAL A 220 -6.19 -15.41 -14.23
C VAL A 220 -5.23 -14.30 -13.84
N TYR A 221 -4.06 -14.26 -14.49
CA TYR A 221 -3.06 -13.23 -14.21
C TYR A 221 -3.52 -11.83 -14.62
N LEU A 222 -4.15 -11.71 -15.81
CA LEU A 222 -4.70 -10.44 -16.27
C LEU A 222 -5.78 -9.91 -15.33
N ALA A 223 -6.67 -10.77 -14.84
CA ALA A 223 -7.67 -10.39 -13.84
C ALA A 223 -7.02 -9.89 -12.53
N ALA A 224 -5.96 -10.57 -12.07
CA ALA A 224 -5.20 -10.14 -10.90
C ALA A 224 -4.53 -8.78 -11.12
N LEU A 225 -3.95 -8.52 -12.31
CA LEU A 225 -3.33 -7.23 -12.65
C LEU A 225 -4.35 -6.10 -12.66
N VAL A 226 -5.52 -6.30 -13.30
CA VAL A 226 -6.58 -5.28 -13.39
C VAL A 226 -7.15 -4.99 -12.00
N ALA A 227 -7.38 -6.02 -11.18
CA ALA A 227 -7.86 -5.84 -9.82
C ALA A 227 -6.84 -5.06 -8.97
N ASN A 228 -5.54 -5.39 -9.08
CA ASN A 228 -4.49 -4.73 -8.33
C ASN A 228 -4.25 -3.27 -8.81
N PHE A 229 -4.37 -3.00 -10.11
CA PHE A 229 -4.40 -1.65 -10.65
C PHE A 229 -5.56 -0.83 -10.04
N GLY A 230 -6.77 -1.42 -9.96
CA GLY A 230 -7.93 -0.78 -9.33
C GLY A 230 -7.70 -0.47 -7.84
N VAL A 231 -7.00 -1.35 -7.11
CA VAL A 231 -6.58 -1.10 -5.73
C VAL A 231 -5.63 0.10 -5.66
N GLY A 232 -4.62 0.13 -6.53
CA GLY A 232 -3.71 1.27 -6.62
C GLY A 232 -4.44 2.58 -6.92
N TRP A 233 -5.34 2.55 -7.92
CA TRP A 233 -6.16 3.69 -8.33
C TRP A 233 -6.98 4.26 -7.18
N VAL A 234 -7.72 3.42 -6.44
CA VAL A 234 -8.62 3.91 -5.40
C VAL A 234 -7.93 4.05 -4.05
N LEU A 235 -7.26 2.99 -3.55
CA LEU A 235 -6.75 2.95 -2.18
C LEU A 235 -5.59 3.93 -1.98
N PHE A 236 -4.65 3.95 -2.90
CA PHE A 236 -3.46 4.80 -2.81
C PHE A 236 -3.61 6.12 -3.57
N GLY A 237 -4.45 6.15 -4.58
CA GLY A 237 -4.69 7.31 -5.44
C GLY A 237 -5.87 8.17 -4.98
N VAL A 238 -7.06 7.86 -5.47
CA VAL A 238 -8.28 8.69 -5.33
C VAL A 238 -8.64 8.98 -3.88
N ARG A 239 -8.53 8.00 -2.99
CA ARG A 239 -8.82 8.17 -1.55
C ARG A 239 -7.95 9.24 -0.89
N ASN A 240 -6.68 9.30 -1.24
CA ASN A 240 -5.73 10.24 -0.64
C ASN A 240 -5.77 11.63 -1.30
N SER A 241 -6.24 11.73 -2.54
CA SER A 241 -6.29 12.99 -3.28
C SER A 241 -7.65 13.67 -3.25
N LEU A 242 -8.75 12.93 -3.50
CA LEU A 242 -10.08 13.49 -3.68
C LEU A 242 -10.94 13.48 -2.41
N VAL A 243 -10.82 12.46 -1.57
CA VAL A 243 -11.73 12.30 -0.40
C VAL A 243 -11.70 13.52 0.53
N PRO A 244 -10.54 14.10 0.91
CA PRO A 244 -10.57 15.29 1.77
C PRO A 244 -11.24 16.49 1.10
N LEU A 245 -11.04 16.68 -0.22
CA LEU A 245 -11.68 17.77 -0.98
C LEU A 245 -13.19 17.52 -1.15
N TYR A 246 -13.60 16.32 -1.47
CA TYR A 246 -15.01 15.95 -1.56
C TYR A 246 -15.76 16.23 -0.27
N VAL A 247 -15.16 15.91 0.88
CA VAL A 247 -15.76 16.18 2.19
C VAL A 247 -15.88 17.68 2.47
N THR A 248 -14.89 18.47 2.09
CA THR A 248 -14.89 19.91 2.38
C THR A 248 -15.67 20.72 1.34
N GLU A 249 -15.58 20.38 0.07
CA GLU A 249 -16.12 21.17 -1.04
C GLU A 249 -17.56 20.74 -1.42
N GLU A 250 -17.84 19.41 -1.46
CA GLU A 250 -19.15 18.89 -1.86
C GLU A 250 -20.07 18.62 -0.66
N LEU A 251 -19.54 18.00 0.40
CA LEU A 251 -20.33 17.69 1.59
C LEU A 251 -20.45 18.89 2.55
N GLY A 252 -19.65 19.98 2.35
CA GLY A 252 -19.63 21.15 3.21
C GLY A 252 -19.31 20.81 4.68
N ARG A 253 -18.49 19.77 4.90
CA ARG A 253 -18.10 19.30 6.24
C ARG A 253 -16.65 19.61 6.54
N THR A 254 -16.30 19.57 7.84
CA THR A 254 -14.92 19.79 8.28
C THR A 254 -14.02 18.59 7.88
N VAL A 255 -12.71 18.84 7.85
CA VAL A 255 -11.68 17.84 7.51
C VAL A 255 -11.70 16.64 8.45
N ALA A 256 -12.12 16.82 9.70
CA ALA A 256 -12.25 15.72 10.65
C ALA A 256 -13.18 14.61 10.12
N TRP A 257 -14.22 14.94 9.35
CA TRP A 257 -15.09 13.97 8.71
C TRP A 257 -14.37 13.16 7.61
N ALA A 258 -13.42 13.77 6.90
CA ALA A 258 -12.56 13.02 5.98
C ALA A 258 -11.69 12.01 6.75
N GLY A 259 -11.08 12.47 7.86
CA GLY A 259 -10.35 11.60 8.78
C GLY A 259 -11.21 10.47 9.35
N ALA A 260 -12.45 10.75 9.75
CA ALA A 260 -13.40 9.75 10.25
C ALA A 260 -13.76 8.70 9.18
N GLY A 261 -14.00 9.11 7.93
CA GLY A 261 -14.25 8.20 6.83
C GLY A 261 -13.04 7.31 6.52
N LEU A 262 -11.85 7.89 6.48
CA LEU A 262 -10.60 7.15 6.27
C LEU A 262 -10.33 6.16 7.42
N LEU A 263 -10.64 6.54 8.67
CA LEU A 263 -10.57 5.67 9.84
C LEU A 263 -11.56 4.50 9.71
N ALA A 264 -12.84 4.79 9.41
CA ALA A 264 -13.85 3.76 9.22
C ALA A 264 -13.42 2.73 8.16
N GLY A 265 -12.87 3.20 7.03
CA GLY A 265 -12.30 2.34 6.00
C GLY A 265 -11.11 1.51 6.49
N SER A 266 -10.18 2.12 7.23
CA SER A 266 -9.00 1.42 7.75
C SER A 266 -9.35 0.37 8.80
N VAL A 267 -10.29 0.66 9.69
CA VAL A 267 -10.82 -0.29 10.69
C VAL A 267 -11.52 -1.45 9.97
N ALA A 268 -12.41 -1.16 9.01
CA ALA A 268 -13.09 -2.18 8.24
C ALA A 268 -12.11 -3.08 7.47
N GLN A 269 -11.06 -2.49 6.87
CA GLN A 269 -9.99 -3.24 6.19
C GLN A 269 -9.24 -4.15 7.16
N ALA A 270 -8.85 -3.65 8.34
CA ALA A 270 -8.15 -4.45 9.33
C ALA A 270 -9.00 -5.63 9.83
N LEU A 271 -10.28 -5.39 10.16
CA LEU A 271 -11.23 -6.44 10.55
C LEU A 271 -11.42 -7.47 9.42
N GLY A 272 -11.53 -6.99 8.18
CA GLY A 272 -11.61 -7.85 7.00
C GLY A 272 -10.37 -8.72 6.83
N LEU A 273 -9.17 -8.16 7.02
CA LEU A 273 -7.90 -8.88 6.89
C LEU A 273 -7.76 -10.05 7.88
N LEU A 274 -8.34 -9.94 9.08
CA LEU A 274 -8.35 -11.05 10.05
C LEU A 274 -9.05 -12.33 9.52
N ARG A 275 -9.95 -12.18 8.55
CA ARG A 275 -10.73 -13.26 7.96
C ARG A 275 -10.44 -13.51 6.49
N SER A 276 -9.84 -12.55 5.78
CA SER A 276 -9.64 -12.62 4.32
C SER A 276 -8.80 -13.84 3.91
N GLY A 277 -7.74 -14.16 4.65
CA GLY A 277 -6.93 -15.34 4.37
C GLY A 277 -7.76 -16.63 4.44
N ARG A 278 -8.56 -16.81 5.50
CA ARG A 278 -9.44 -18.00 5.65
C ARG A 278 -10.50 -18.05 4.55
N LEU A 279 -11.06 -16.91 4.15
CA LEU A 279 -12.03 -16.84 3.06
C LEU A 279 -11.38 -17.22 1.72
N VAL A 280 -10.19 -16.66 1.42
CA VAL A 280 -9.45 -16.95 0.18
C VAL A 280 -9.05 -18.41 0.11
N ASP A 281 -8.63 -19.03 1.22
CA ASP A 281 -8.23 -20.43 1.26
C ASP A 281 -9.41 -21.41 1.31
N GLY A 282 -10.49 -21.07 2.02
CA GLY A 282 -11.65 -21.93 2.20
C GLY A 282 -12.68 -21.81 1.07
N TRP A 283 -13.00 -20.58 0.63
CA TRP A 283 -13.98 -20.31 -0.44
C TRP A 283 -13.35 -20.40 -1.84
N GLY A 284 -12.03 -20.18 -1.92
CA GLY A 284 -11.28 -20.12 -3.18
C GLY A 284 -10.92 -18.67 -3.58
N ARG A 285 -9.90 -18.57 -4.43
CA ARG A 285 -9.34 -17.27 -4.86
C ARG A 285 -10.33 -16.47 -5.69
N ARG A 286 -11.00 -17.14 -6.65
CA ARG A 286 -11.96 -16.49 -7.57
C ARG A 286 -13.18 -15.93 -6.86
N PRO A 287 -13.95 -16.67 -6.02
CA PRO A 287 -15.10 -16.12 -5.29
C PRO A 287 -14.71 -14.95 -4.38
N SER A 288 -13.55 -15.04 -3.72
CA SER A 288 -13.06 -13.96 -2.86
C SER A 288 -12.70 -12.70 -3.65
N LEU A 289 -12.09 -12.86 -4.84
CA LEU A 289 -11.81 -11.74 -5.74
C LEU A 289 -13.10 -11.11 -6.28
N VAL A 290 -14.08 -11.92 -6.69
CA VAL A 290 -15.40 -11.43 -7.16
C VAL A 290 -16.09 -10.65 -6.05
N LEU A 291 -16.15 -11.18 -4.81
CA LEU A 291 -16.76 -10.47 -3.68
C LEU A 291 -16.05 -9.15 -3.40
N GLY A 292 -14.71 -9.17 -3.34
CA GLY A 292 -13.92 -7.96 -3.10
C GLY A 292 -14.13 -6.90 -4.18
N ALA A 293 -14.12 -7.30 -5.46
CA ALA A 293 -14.36 -6.39 -6.59
C ALA A 293 -15.80 -5.85 -6.62
N THR A 294 -16.80 -6.68 -6.28
CA THR A 294 -18.20 -6.25 -6.16
C THR A 294 -18.36 -5.21 -5.06
N LEU A 295 -17.84 -5.47 -3.86
CA LEU A 295 -17.89 -4.53 -2.74
C LEU A 295 -17.16 -3.22 -3.08
N GLY A 296 -15.98 -3.30 -3.73
CA GLY A 296 -15.22 -2.13 -4.12
C GLY A 296 -15.95 -1.28 -5.17
N THR A 297 -16.53 -1.91 -6.18
CA THR A 297 -17.37 -1.25 -7.19
C THR A 297 -18.58 -0.59 -6.56
N ALA A 298 -19.30 -1.30 -5.69
CA ALA A 298 -20.46 -0.76 -4.98
C ALA A 298 -20.09 0.42 -4.08
N ALA A 299 -18.96 0.34 -3.39
CA ALA A 299 -18.48 1.41 -2.53
C ALA A 299 -18.22 2.71 -3.33
N MET A 300 -17.57 2.62 -4.48
CA MET A 300 -17.32 3.80 -5.32
C MET A 300 -18.60 4.29 -6.00
N ALA A 301 -19.51 3.40 -6.39
CA ALA A 301 -20.82 3.76 -6.95
C ALA A 301 -21.68 4.56 -5.96
N ILE A 302 -21.60 4.28 -4.64
CA ILE A 302 -22.29 5.07 -3.61
C ILE A 302 -21.86 6.55 -3.66
N LEU A 303 -20.61 6.87 -3.98
CA LEU A 303 -20.13 8.25 -4.04
C LEU A 303 -20.56 9.00 -5.32
N VAL A 304 -21.13 8.30 -6.29
CA VAL A 304 -21.75 8.91 -7.49
C VAL A 304 -23.14 9.45 -7.17
N LEU A 305 -23.80 8.92 -6.13
CA LEU A 305 -25.10 9.37 -5.66
C LEU A 305 -25.00 10.78 -5.05
N PRO A 306 -26.16 11.46 -4.82
CA PRO A 306 -26.15 12.77 -4.18
C PRO A 306 -25.32 12.82 -2.89
N PRO A 307 -24.57 13.91 -2.64
CA PRO A 307 -23.58 13.97 -1.58
C PRO A 307 -24.21 13.98 -0.18
N VAL A 308 -24.14 12.84 0.52
CA VAL A 308 -24.66 12.65 1.88
C VAL A 308 -23.55 12.05 2.76
N ILE A 309 -23.34 12.62 3.94
CA ILE A 309 -22.27 12.22 4.85
C ILE A 309 -22.33 10.74 5.25
N TRP A 310 -23.52 10.18 5.49
CA TRP A 310 -23.68 8.78 5.86
C TRP A 310 -23.37 7.82 4.70
N ALA A 311 -23.72 8.22 3.46
CA ALA A 311 -23.35 7.47 2.27
C ALA A 311 -21.81 7.45 2.08
N PHE A 312 -21.15 8.58 2.35
CA PHE A 312 -19.69 8.67 2.35
C PHE A 312 -19.07 7.73 3.39
N LEU A 313 -19.51 7.76 4.65
CA LEU A 313 -18.99 6.88 5.70
C LEU A 313 -19.22 5.40 5.37
N LEU A 314 -20.41 5.06 4.87
CA LEU A 314 -20.73 3.70 4.42
C LEU A 314 -19.82 3.27 3.26
N SER A 315 -19.64 4.12 2.26
CA SER A 315 -18.73 3.87 1.14
C SER A 315 -17.32 3.57 1.63
N MET A 316 -16.77 4.38 2.55
CA MET A 316 -15.43 4.17 3.10
C MET A 316 -15.31 2.83 3.84
N ALA A 317 -16.31 2.48 4.65
CA ALA A 317 -16.34 1.22 5.40
C ALA A 317 -16.45 0.00 4.46
N VAL A 318 -17.36 0.05 3.47
CA VAL A 318 -17.53 -1.01 2.47
C VAL A 318 -16.27 -1.17 1.63
N PHE A 319 -15.64 -0.05 1.22
CA PHE A 319 -14.38 -0.10 0.50
C PHE A 319 -13.25 -0.69 1.35
N GLY A 320 -13.22 -0.43 2.65
CA GLY A 320 -12.27 -1.07 3.56
C GLY A 320 -12.38 -2.59 3.56
N LEU A 321 -13.60 -3.14 3.67
CA LEU A 321 -13.85 -4.58 3.54
C LEU A 321 -13.42 -5.11 2.17
N ALA A 322 -13.77 -4.40 1.09
CA ALA A 322 -13.34 -4.73 -0.27
C ALA A 322 -11.81 -4.81 -0.38
N ALA A 323 -11.11 -3.79 0.15
CA ALA A 323 -9.66 -3.70 0.11
C ALA A 323 -8.96 -4.88 0.82
N SER A 324 -9.56 -5.46 1.87
CA SER A 324 -9.01 -6.64 2.53
C SER A 324 -8.97 -7.87 1.63
N LEU A 325 -10.02 -8.09 0.83
CA LEU A 325 -10.11 -9.19 -0.12
C LEU A 325 -9.27 -8.92 -1.38
N LEU A 326 -9.30 -7.69 -1.87
CA LEU A 326 -8.53 -7.26 -3.04
C LEU A 326 -7.01 -7.23 -2.77
N ALA A 327 -6.58 -7.11 -1.53
CA ALA A 327 -5.19 -7.28 -1.16
C ALA A 327 -4.77 -8.76 -1.13
N SER A 328 -5.66 -9.65 -0.67
CA SER A 328 -5.31 -11.05 -0.39
C SER A 328 -5.53 -11.97 -1.60
N ALA A 329 -6.69 -11.88 -2.29
CA ALA A 329 -7.05 -12.82 -3.35
C ALA A 329 -6.17 -12.70 -4.61
N PRO A 330 -5.90 -11.50 -5.17
CA PRO A 330 -5.00 -11.38 -6.33
C PRO A 330 -3.57 -11.81 -6.01
N ALA A 331 -3.08 -11.46 -4.81
CA ALA A 331 -1.75 -11.85 -4.36
C ALA A 331 -1.62 -13.39 -4.24
N ALA A 332 -2.65 -14.06 -3.72
CA ALA A 332 -2.69 -15.52 -3.66
C ALA A 332 -2.72 -16.16 -5.06
N LEU A 333 -3.50 -15.62 -6.01
CA LEU A 333 -3.52 -16.07 -7.41
C LEU A 333 -2.12 -15.99 -8.06
N VAL A 334 -1.44 -14.86 -7.87
CA VAL A 334 -0.10 -14.66 -8.41
C VAL A 334 0.92 -15.56 -7.71
N GLY A 335 0.78 -15.76 -6.40
CA GLY A 335 1.60 -16.70 -5.62
C GLY A 335 1.47 -18.15 -6.12
N ASP A 336 0.25 -18.61 -6.34
CA ASP A 336 -0.03 -19.96 -6.87
C ASP A 336 0.57 -20.14 -8.28
N MET A 337 0.48 -19.12 -9.16
CA MET A 337 1.04 -19.17 -10.52
C MET A 337 2.57 -19.14 -10.55
N SER A 338 3.17 -18.44 -9.60
CA SER A 338 4.64 -18.27 -9.56
C SER A 338 5.35 -19.39 -8.83
N ALA A 339 4.64 -20.29 -8.17
CA ALA A 339 5.18 -21.35 -7.30
C ALA A 339 6.27 -20.83 -6.34
N GLY A 340 6.13 -19.59 -5.88
CA GLY A 340 7.09 -18.92 -5.00
C GLY A 340 8.40 -18.45 -5.67
N ARG A 341 8.57 -18.60 -6.99
CA ARG A 341 9.80 -18.29 -7.74
C ARG A 341 9.64 -17.23 -8.83
N GLY A 342 8.48 -16.60 -8.96
CA GLY A 342 8.12 -15.73 -10.09
C GLY A 342 8.55 -14.27 -9.94
N GLY A 343 9.83 -13.96 -9.74
CA GLY A 343 10.30 -12.58 -9.50
C GLY A 343 9.74 -11.54 -10.49
N ARG A 344 9.78 -11.80 -11.81
CA ARG A 344 9.23 -10.88 -12.83
C ARG A 344 7.71 -10.83 -12.83
N VAL A 345 7.03 -11.95 -12.61
CA VAL A 345 5.56 -12.03 -12.55
C VAL A 345 5.06 -11.25 -11.34
N VAL A 346 5.67 -11.43 -10.17
CA VAL A 346 5.35 -10.68 -8.96
C VAL A 346 5.67 -9.20 -9.11
N ALA A 347 6.81 -8.85 -9.73
CA ALA A 347 7.18 -7.46 -9.96
C ALA A 347 6.15 -6.72 -10.84
N VAL A 348 5.73 -7.29 -11.97
CA VAL A 348 4.71 -6.69 -12.84
C VAL A 348 3.36 -6.57 -12.12
N PHE A 349 3.01 -7.55 -11.27
CA PHE A 349 1.83 -7.45 -10.42
C PHE A 349 1.90 -6.24 -9.48
N GLN A 350 3.01 -6.05 -8.78
CA GLN A 350 3.19 -4.87 -7.91
C GLN A 350 3.19 -3.56 -8.69
N MET A 351 3.87 -3.54 -9.85
CA MET A 351 3.86 -2.38 -10.75
C MET A 351 2.46 -1.96 -11.20
N SER A 352 1.53 -2.90 -11.32
CA SER A 352 0.14 -2.57 -11.70
C SER A 352 -0.56 -1.70 -10.66
N ALA A 353 -0.34 -1.95 -9.36
CA ALA A 353 -0.86 -1.10 -8.29
C ALA A 353 -0.18 0.28 -8.26
N ASP A 354 1.13 0.33 -8.47
CA ASP A 354 1.85 1.60 -8.52
C ASP A 354 1.38 2.46 -9.71
N LEU A 355 1.14 1.86 -10.88
CA LEU A 355 0.55 2.56 -12.02
C LEU A 355 -0.86 3.08 -11.71
N GLY A 356 -1.68 2.31 -11.00
CA GLY A 356 -2.98 2.77 -10.51
C GLY A 356 -2.85 3.96 -9.56
N ALA A 357 -1.91 3.90 -8.62
CA ALA A 357 -1.64 4.98 -7.67
C ALA A 357 -1.10 6.27 -8.31
N ILE A 358 -0.46 6.15 -9.48
CA ILE A 358 0.00 7.28 -10.28
C ILE A 358 -1.14 7.85 -11.14
N ALA A 359 -1.85 6.99 -11.87
CA ALA A 359 -2.88 7.41 -12.83
C ALA A 359 -4.17 7.89 -12.13
N GLY A 360 -4.55 7.25 -11.02
CA GLY A 360 -5.80 7.54 -10.30
C GLY A 360 -5.97 9.00 -9.90
N PRO A 361 -5.03 9.60 -9.14
CA PRO A 361 -5.13 11.00 -8.72
C PRO A 361 -5.12 11.98 -9.89
N LEU A 362 -4.34 11.71 -10.94
CA LEU A 362 -4.23 12.57 -12.11
C LEU A 362 -5.55 12.61 -12.89
N VAL A 363 -6.04 11.44 -13.25
CA VAL A 363 -7.27 11.33 -14.05
C VAL A 363 -8.49 11.79 -13.24
N ALA A 364 -8.61 11.34 -11.99
CA ALA A 364 -9.72 11.72 -11.14
C ALA A 364 -9.70 13.21 -10.80
N GLY A 365 -8.52 13.80 -10.56
CA GLY A 365 -8.37 15.24 -10.36
C GLY A 365 -8.76 16.04 -11.59
N TRP A 366 -8.32 15.61 -12.78
CA TRP A 366 -8.71 16.24 -14.04
C TRP A 366 -10.23 16.18 -14.30
N LEU A 367 -10.84 15.03 -14.08
CA LEU A 367 -12.28 14.87 -14.22
C LEU A 367 -13.06 15.74 -13.24
N THR A 368 -12.56 15.94 -12.04
CA THR A 368 -13.16 16.81 -11.04
C THR A 368 -13.10 18.28 -11.48
N ASP A 369 -11.97 18.73 -12.03
CA ASP A 369 -11.82 20.13 -12.48
C ASP A 369 -12.67 20.42 -13.72
N VAL A 370 -12.80 19.46 -14.65
CA VAL A 370 -13.50 19.68 -15.95
C VAL A 370 -15.00 19.43 -15.82
N VAL A 371 -15.44 18.49 -14.96
CA VAL A 371 -16.85 18.08 -14.90
C VAL A 371 -17.36 18.07 -13.45
N SER A 372 -16.98 17.07 -12.62
CA SER A 372 -17.46 16.94 -11.24
C SER A 372 -16.76 15.80 -10.46
N PHE A 373 -16.90 15.83 -9.14
CA PHE A 373 -16.51 14.70 -8.27
C PHE A 373 -17.26 13.41 -8.61
N GLN A 374 -18.54 13.51 -8.96
CA GLN A 374 -19.39 12.36 -9.29
C GLN A 374 -18.85 11.63 -10.52
N LEU A 375 -18.39 12.34 -11.56
CA LEU A 375 -17.78 11.72 -12.73
C LEU A 375 -16.45 11.04 -12.36
N ALA A 376 -15.62 11.67 -11.55
CA ALA A 376 -14.36 11.09 -11.08
C ALA A 376 -14.58 9.78 -10.30
N PHE A 377 -15.59 9.73 -9.42
CA PHE A 377 -15.99 8.51 -8.73
C PHE A 377 -16.65 7.50 -9.68
N GLY A 378 -17.41 7.94 -10.67
CA GLY A 378 -17.98 7.10 -11.72
C GLY A 378 -16.92 6.37 -12.53
N VAL A 379 -15.86 7.06 -12.95
CA VAL A 379 -14.71 6.43 -13.64
C VAL A 379 -13.98 5.49 -12.69
N SER A 380 -13.81 5.84 -11.43
CA SER A 380 -13.21 4.95 -10.43
C SER A 380 -14.06 3.68 -10.21
N THR A 381 -15.39 3.82 -10.25
CA THR A 381 -16.34 2.69 -10.25
C THR A 381 -16.12 1.79 -11.46
N ALA A 382 -15.98 2.38 -12.67
CA ALA A 382 -15.74 1.62 -13.90
C ALA A 382 -14.39 0.87 -13.88
N VAL A 383 -13.34 1.49 -13.32
CA VAL A 383 -12.03 0.84 -13.14
C VAL A 383 -12.15 -0.41 -12.24
N LEU A 384 -12.87 -0.31 -11.12
CA LEU A 384 -13.08 -1.46 -10.23
C LEU A 384 -14.03 -2.50 -10.85
N ALA A 385 -15.03 -2.06 -11.60
CA ALA A 385 -15.93 -2.94 -12.36
C ALA A 385 -15.19 -3.73 -13.44
N ALA A 386 -14.17 -3.15 -14.07
CA ALA A 386 -13.30 -3.89 -14.98
C ALA A 386 -12.56 -5.04 -14.27
N GLY A 387 -12.10 -4.82 -13.03
CA GLY A 387 -11.56 -5.87 -12.17
C GLY A 387 -12.59 -6.96 -11.83
N LEU A 388 -13.84 -6.56 -11.57
CA LEU A 388 -14.95 -7.50 -11.34
C LEU A 388 -15.24 -8.34 -12.60
N VAL A 389 -15.32 -7.72 -13.77
CA VAL A 389 -15.51 -8.45 -15.05
C VAL A 389 -14.36 -9.43 -15.27
N GLY A 390 -13.11 -9.01 -15.05
CA GLY A 390 -11.95 -9.89 -15.12
C GLY A 390 -12.09 -11.11 -14.20
N ALA A 391 -12.50 -10.91 -12.94
CA ALA A 391 -12.73 -11.97 -11.98
C ALA A 391 -13.86 -12.94 -12.37
N LEU A 392 -14.95 -12.42 -12.99
CA LEU A 392 -16.07 -13.22 -13.46
C LEU A 392 -15.72 -14.09 -14.68
N VAL A 393 -14.86 -13.58 -15.57
CA VAL A 393 -14.41 -14.28 -16.79
C VAL A 393 -13.30 -15.31 -16.50
N MET A 394 -12.72 -15.29 -15.30
CA MET A 394 -11.74 -16.30 -14.87
C MET A 394 -12.37 -17.72 -14.91
N PRO A 395 -11.60 -18.74 -15.32
CA PRO A 395 -12.01 -20.13 -15.18
C PRO A 395 -12.41 -20.47 -13.73
N ARG A 396 -13.42 -21.30 -13.54
CA ARG A 396 -13.76 -21.82 -12.22
C ARG A 396 -12.64 -22.75 -11.77
N GLU A 397 -12.11 -22.53 -10.57
CA GLU A 397 -11.16 -23.48 -9.95
C GLU A 397 -11.88 -24.80 -9.72
N ALA A 398 -11.22 -25.92 -10.06
CA ALA A 398 -11.70 -27.22 -9.65
C ALA A 398 -11.73 -27.29 -8.11
N PRO A 399 -12.75 -27.93 -7.49
CA PRO A 399 -12.78 -28.09 -6.05
C PRO A 399 -11.48 -28.78 -5.59
N ARG A 400 -10.75 -28.15 -4.66
CA ARG A 400 -9.59 -28.81 -4.06
C ARG A 400 -10.06 -30.06 -3.34
N PRO A 401 -9.39 -31.23 -3.53
CA PRO A 401 -9.71 -32.40 -2.74
C PRO A 401 -9.54 -32.03 -1.26
N VAL A 402 -10.58 -32.24 -0.48
CA VAL A 402 -10.52 -32.14 0.98
C VAL A 402 -9.43 -33.11 1.44
N PRO A 403 -8.42 -32.67 2.24
CA PRO A 403 -7.43 -33.59 2.75
C PRO A 403 -8.16 -34.74 3.48
N ALA A 404 -8.00 -35.96 3.01
CA ALA A 404 -8.51 -37.15 3.68
C ALA A 404 -7.80 -37.26 5.04
N GLY A 405 -8.45 -36.77 6.12
CA GLY A 405 -7.82 -36.85 7.45
C GLY A 405 -8.49 -36.03 8.57
N THR A 406 -9.66 -35.45 8.36
CA THR A 406 -10.46 -34.89 9.48
C THR A 406 -11.79 -35.61 9.62
N THR A 407 -11.72 -36.93 9.77
CA THR A 407 -12.79 -37.67 10.48
C THR A 407 -12.56 -37.42 11.97
N ALA A 408 -13.55 -36.79 12.57
CA ALA A 408 -13.65 -36.54 13.99
C ALA A 408 -13.35 -37.82 14.80
N ALA A 409 -12.46 -37.68 15.76
CA ALA A 409 -12.42 -38.48 16.96
C ALA A 409 -12.74 -37.57 18.14
#